data_5c46ff0f9b429c778d862d5ceecdfb0d
#
_entry.id   5c46ff0f9b429c778d862d5ceecdfb0d
#
_cell.length_a   1.000
_cell.length_b   1.000
_cell.length_c   1.000
_cell.angle_alpha   90.00
_cell.angle_beta   90.00
_cell.angle_gamma   90.00
#
_symmetry.space_group_name_H-M   'P 1'
#
loop_
_entity.id
_entity.type
_entity.pdbx_description
1 polymer ?
#
loop_
_entity_poly.entity_id
_entity_poly.type
_entity_poly.pdbx_seq_one_letter_code
_entity_poly.pdbx_strand_id
1 'polypeptide(L)'
;MKTSILTKDECSAMRGIAIMAIMLHNYCHWLNGTVRENEYKFHADRAAGMWQALTSPDDLFLANMLSFFGHYGVPVFLFLSGFGLVLKYENTTSPRHSKLGFMHIHYLKLLKMMVPGFVFFIIIDIMTPRSFHFYCDKIIEQGLMIINLFPEPNRWIWPGPYWFFGLMIELYLIYRLVMYRRPSWIVAAAIVVCFLAQVFCDPTGDTLNYLRYNAVGGILPFGCGILAARHLCSGALSAFTRGHWALLTLVASALVVVMSLYEISWYFAPVAVILATACLVKSLPHWLLHWSIWLGGISAAMFVTHPAMRKIFIPVSHRGDIYDGLMLYVIAAIGVAWGFEHIKKLKY
;
A
#
# COMPACT_ATOMS: atom_id res chain seq x y z
N MET A 1 -4.63 -30.01 7.58
CA MET A 1 -4.65 -28.53 7.50
C MET A 1 -4.89 -28.15 6.05
N LYS A 2 -5.86 -27.26 5.75
CA LYS A 2 -6.03 -26.73 4.40
C LYS A 2 -4.75 -25.95 4.04
N THR A 3 -4.13 -26.29 2.90
CA THR A 3 -2.97 -25.54 2.40
C THR A 3 -3.44 -24.16 1.93
N SER A 4 -2.77 -23.11 2.43
CA SER A 4 -3.09 -21.72 2.08
C SER A 4 -2.91 -21.47 0.57
N ILE A 5 -3.76 -20.60 -0.01
CA ILE A 5 -3.69 -20.21 -1.42
C ILE A 5 -2.39 -19.47 -1.78
N LEU A 6 -1.79 -18.80 -0.81
CA LEU A 6 -0.50 -18.10 -0.93
C LEU A 6 0.52 -18.68 0.05
N THR A 7 1.72 -18.94 -0.42
CA THR A 7 2.87 -19.31 0.40
C THR A 7 3.47 -18.07 1.08
N LYS A 8 4.38 -18.28 2.04
CA LYS A 8 5.12 -17.18 2.69
C LYS A 8 5.98 -16.40 1.70
N ASP A 9 6.60 -17.11 0.76
CA ASP A 9 7.45 -16.50 -0.26
C ASP A 9 6.64 -15.69 -1.25
N GLU A 10 5.49 -16.20 -1.69
CA GLU A 10 4.56 -15.45 -2.53
C GLU A 10 4.06 -14.19 -1.81
N CYS A 11 3.69 -14.28 -0.53
CA CYS A 11 3.32 -13.09 0.25
C CYS A 11 4.48 -12.08 0.37
N SER A 12 5.73 -12.56 0.49
CA SER A 12 6.90 -11.69 0.51
C SER A 12 7.14 -11.05 -0.84
N ALA A 13 7.04 -11.80 -1.94
CA ALA A 13 7.16 -11.28 -3.29
C ALA A 13 6.08 -10.22 -3.61
N MET A 14 4.83 -10.47 -3.22
CA MET A 14 3.75 -9.48 -3.34
C MET A 14 4.09 -8.17 -2.61
N ARG A 15 4.66 -8.24 -1.39
CA ARG A 15 5.13 -7.04 -0.68
C ARG A 15 6.25 -6.32 -1.43
N GLY A 16 7.18 -7.07 -2.02
CA GLY A 16 8.28 -6.51 -2.81
C GLY A 16 7.79 -5.75 -4.03
N ILE A 17 6.86 -6.32 -4.78
CA ILE A 17 6.22 -5.64 -5.92
C ILE A 17 5.44 -4.42 -5.47
N ALA A 18 4.64 -4.55 -4.41
CA ALA A 18 3.81 -3.49 -3.90
C ALA A 18 4.62 -2.29 -3.37
N ILE A 19 5.73 -2.52 -2.65
CA ILE A 19 6.57 -1.42 -2.15
C ILE A 19 7.28 -0.70 -3.28
N MET A 20 7.71 -1.42 -4.31
CA MET A 20 8.29 -0.79 -5.51
C MET A 20 7.24 0.12 -6.19
N ALA A 21 6.01 -0.37 -6.37
CA ALA A 21 4.93 0.43 -6.93
C ALA A 21 4.67 1.70 -6.12
N ILE A 22 4.51 1.59 -4.78
CA ILE A 22 4.30 2.73 -3.88
C ILE A 22 5.45 3.74 -3.95
N MET A 23 6.68 3.26 -3.91
CA MET A 23 7.85 4.10 -3.94
C MET A 23 7.97 4.88 -5.25
N LEU A 24 7.79 4.21 -6.38
CA LEU A 24 7.82 4.81 -7.71
C LEU A 24 6.67 5.81 -7.90
N HIS A 25 5.46 5.46 -7.45
CA HIS A 25 4.33 6.39 -7.40
C HIS A 25 4.68 7.66 -6.63
N ASN A 26 5.17 7.51 -5.39
CA ASN A 26 5.51 8.62 -4.53
C ASN A 26 6.62 9.53 -5.07
N TYR A 27 7.38 9.08 -6.05
CA TYR A 27 8.32 9.90 -6.79
C TYR A 27 7.68 10.57 -8.00
N CYS A 28 7.08 9.75 -8.87
CA CYS A 28 6.58 10.20 -10.17
C CYS A 28 5.43 11.20 -10.06
N HIS A 29 4.55 11.08 -9.06
CA HIS A 29 3.44 12.01 -8.90
C HIS A 29 3.85 13.44 -8.50
N TRP A 30 5.12 13.64 -8.10
CA TRP A 30 5.69 14.97 -7.84
C TRP A 30 6.41 15.57 -9.04
N LEU A 31 6.54 14.84 -10.14
CA LEU A 31 7.16 15.32 -11.36
C LEU A 31 6.21 16.28 -12.11
N ASN A 32 6.79 17.25 -12.80
CA ASN A 32 6.02 18.16 -13.63
C ASN A 32 5.53 17.44 -14.88
N GLY A 33 4.28 17.69 -15.27
CA GLY A 33 3.69 17.14 -16.50
C GLY A 33 3.15 15.71 -16.37
N THR A 34 3.34 15.03 -15.25
CA THR A 34 2.77 13.69 -15.05
C THR A 34 1.30 13.74 -14.68
N VAL A 35 0.55 12.74 -15.12
CA VAL A 35 -0.86 12.54 -14.76
C VAL A 35 -0.94 12.15 -13.29
N ARG A 36 -1.76 12.87 -12.51
CA ARG A 36 -2.01 12.57 -11.11
C ARG A 36 -2.99 11.43 -10.95
N GLU A 37 -2.83 10.67 -9.90
CA GLU A 37 -3.67 9.54 -9.52
C GLU A 37 -5.04 9.93 -8.97
N ASN A 38 -5.97 8.98 -9.01
CA ASN A 38 -7.23 8.98 -8.28
C ASN A 38 -7.11 8.07 -7.05
N GLU A 39 -6.44 8.53 -5.99
CA GLU A 39 -6.23 7.72 -4.77
C GLU A 39 -7.31 7.95 -3.72
N TYR A 40 -7.54 9.20 -3.35
CA TYR A 40 -8.49 9.55 -2.28
C TYR A 40 -9.79 10.18 -2.80
N LYS A 41 -9.75 10.74 -3.98
CA LYS A 41 -10.86 11.37 -4.69
C LYS A 41 -10.87 10.86 -6.12
N PHE A 42 -12.03 10.85 -6.78
CA PHE A 42 -12.12 10.54 -8.20
C PHE A 42 -12.31 11.83 -9.00
N HIS A 43 -11.41 12.06 -9.94
CA HIS A 43 -11.44 13.16 -10.88
C HIS A 43 -11.46 12.60 -12.30
N ALA A 44 -12.53 12.87 -13.04
CA ALA A 44 -12.72 12.36 -14.40
C ALA A 44 -11.66 12.87 -15.39
N ASP A 45 -11.18 14.11 -15.19
CA ASP A 45 -10.09 14.71 -15.98
C ASP A 45 -8.76 13.95 -15.80
N ARG A 46 -8.45 13.46 -14.61
CA ARG A 46 -7.27 12.61 -14.38
C ARG A 46 -7.39 11.26 -15.07
N ALA A 47 -8.57 10.65 -15.02
CA ALA A 47 -8.85 9.41 -15.75
C ALA A 47 -8.73 9.63 -17.29
N ALA A 48 -9.26 10.73 -17.80
CA ALA A 48 -9.13 11.10 -19.22
C ALA A 48 -7.66 11.37 -19.60
N GLY A 49 -6.90 12.09 -18.76
CA GLY A 49 -5.46 12.29 -18.96
C GLY A 49 -4.67 10.99 -19.00
N MET A 50 -5.03 10.01 -18.13
CA MET A 50 -4.42 8.69 -18.16
C MET A 50 -4.78 7.91 -19.41
N TRP A 51 -6.03 7.99 -19.86
CA TRP A 51 -6.44 7.38 -21.12
C TRP A 51 -5.69 7.98 -22.32
N GLN A 52 -5.51 9.30 -22.34
CA GLN A 52 -4.71 9.97 -23.36
C GLN A 52 -3.25 9.49 -23.35
N ALA A 53 -2.61 9.38 -22.18
CA ALA A 53 -1.26 8.88 -22.06
C ALA A 53 -1.10 7.42 -22.54
N LEU A 54 -2.15 6.59 -22.37
CA LEU A 54 -2.19 5.22 -22.88
C LEU A 54 -2.33 5.14 -24.41
N THR A 55 -3.12 6.02 -25.00
CA THR A 55 -3.45 5.98 -26.44
C THR A 55 -2.49 6.81 -27.30
N SER A 56 -1.79 7.75 -26.68
CA SER A 56 -0.83 8.65 -27.34
C SER A 56 0.43 8.79 -26.45
N PRO A 57 1.23 7.71 -26.33
CA PRO A 57 2.39 7.69 -25.44
C PRO A 57 3.45 8.68 -25.90
N ASP A 58 4.05 9.37 -24.95
CA ASP A 58 5.16 10.29 -25.07
C ASP A 58 6.35 9.90 -24.18
N ASP A 59 7.35 10.76 -24.07
CA ASP A 59 8.55 10.52 -23.22
C ASP A 59 8.18 10.39 -21.73
N LEU A 60 7.02 10.87 -21.29
CA LEU A 60 6.52 10.73 -19.92
C LEU A 60 5.68 9.48 -19.70
N PHE A 61 5.50 8.63 -20.71
CA PHE A 61 4.61 7.46 -20.62
C PHE A 61 4.89 6.60 -19.38
N LEU A 62 6.14 6.21 -19.15
CA LEU A 62 6.50 5.40 -17.98
C LEU A 62 6.23 6.15 -16.66
N ALA A 63 6.58 7.43 -16.58
CA ALA A 63 6.33 8.26 -15.41
C ALA A 63 4.82 8.41 -15.15
N ASN A 64 4.00 8.55 -16.19
CA ASN A 64 2.54 8.59 -16.10
C ASN A 64 1.97 7.27 -15.55
N MET A 65 2.45 6.12 -16.07
CA MET A 65 2.04 4.80 -15.56
C MET A 65 2.35 4.65 -14.07
N LEU A 66 3.57 5.00 -13.66
CA LEU A 66 4.02 4.89 -12.27
C LEU A 66 3.30 5.89 -11.36
N SER A 67 3.09 7.12 -11.82
CA SER A 67 2.34 8.14 -11.08
C SER A 67 0.89 7.73 -10.86
N PHE A 68 0.21 7.25 -11.89
CA PHE A 68 -1.22 6.96 -11.81
C PHE A 68 -1.54 5.62 -11.12
N PHE A 69 -0.82 4.55 -11.45
CA PHE A 69 -1.15 3.20 -10.96
C PHE A 69 -0.34 2.75 -9.73
N GLY A 70 0.79 3.39 -9.44
CA GLY A 70 1.69 2.86 -8.41
C GLY A 70 1.12 2.92 -6.98
N HIS A 71 0.18 3.85 -6.68
CA HIS A 71 -0.51 3.92 -5.38
C HIS A 71 -1.28 2.64 -5.05
N TYR A 72 -1.68 1.85 -6.06
CA TYR A 72 -2.34 0.56 -5.87
C TYR A 72 -1.46 -0.51 -5.19
N GLY A 73 -0.19 -0.24 -4.92
CA GLY A 73 0.59 -1.06 -4.01
C GLY A 73 0.03 -1.10 -2.59
N VAL A 74 -0.67 -0.04 -2.11
CA VAL A 74 -1.26 0.02 -0.77
C VAL A 74 -2.32 -1.06 -0.54
N PRO A 75 -3.33 -1.26 -1.40
CA PRO A 75 -4.29 -2.36 -1.30
C PRO A 75 -3.66 -3.75 -1.13
N VAL A 76 -2.52 -4.01 -1.77
CA VAL A 76 -1.80 -5.29 -1.62
C VAL A 76 -1.28 -5.46 -0.19
N PHE A 77 -0.73 -4.41 0.42
CA PHE A 77 -0.32 -4.46 1.83
C PHE A 77 -1.49 -4.66 2.78
N LEU A 78 -2.63 -4.02 2.54
CA LEU A 78 -3.84 -4.18 3.34
C LEU A 78 -4.39 -5.60 3.23
N PHE A 79 -4.46 -6.15 2.01
CA PHE A 79 -4.83 -7.54 1.78
C PHE A 79 -3.93 -8.51 2.55
N LEU A 80 -2.62 -8.40 2.40
CA LEU A 80 -1.65 -9.25 3.07
C LEU A 80 -1.70 -9.10 4.60
N SER A 81 -2.08 -7.94 5.11
CA SER A 81 -2.28 -7.71 6.55
C SER A 81 -3.49 -8.47 7.05
N GLY A 82 -4.66 -8.35 6.40
CA GLY A 82 -5.86 -9.11 6.75
C GLY A 82 -5.65 -10.62 6.63
N PHE A 83 -5.04 -11.06 5.53
CA PHE A 83 -4.69 -12.46 5.27
C PHE A 83 -3.77 -13.05 6.36
N GLY A 84 -2.70 -12.34 6.71
CA GLY A 84 -1.74 -12.76 7.71
C GLY A 84 -2.32 -12.82 9.12
N LEU A 85 -3.26 -11.92 9.48
CA LEU A 85 -3.94 -11.95 10.77
C LEU A 85 -4.75 -13.22 10.96
N VAL A 86 -5.50 -13.65 9.95
CA VAL A 86 -6.27 -14.91 10.00
C VAL A 86 -5.34 -16.10 10.19
N LEU A 87 -4.29 -16.22 9.36
CA LEU A 87 -3.34 -17.32 9.46
C LEU A 87 -2.65 -17.39 10.82
N LYS A 88 -2.35 -16.23 11.41
CA LYS A 88 -1.64 -16.15 12.69
C LYS A 88 -2.54 -16.37 13.91
N TYR A 89 -3.77 -15.86 13.89
CA TYR A 89 -4.59 -15.75 15.09
C TYR A 89 -5.87 -16.59 15.08
N GLU A 90 -6.41 -16.96 13.91
CA GLU A 90 -7.66 -17.74 13.84
C GLU A 90 -7.43 -19.25 13.77
N ASN A 91 -6.26 -19.70 13.31
CA ASN A 91 -5.90 -21.11 13.19
C ASN A 91 -5.45 -21.75 14.54
N THR A 92 -5.66 -21.09 15.66
CA THR A 92 -5.31 -21.58 17.01
C THR A 92 -6.58 -21.91 17.80
N THR A 93 -6.53 -22.92 18.69
CA THR A 93 -7.69 -23.35 19.49
C THR A 93 -8.13 -22.28 20.50
N SER A 94 -7.19 -21.54 21.08
CA SER A 94 -7.45 -20.47 22.04
C SER A 94 -6.90 -19.12 21.56
N PRO A 95 -7.46 -17.97 21.99
CA PRO A 95 -6.88 -16.66 21.72
C PRO A 95 -5.49 -16.53 22.30
N ARG A 96 -4.49 -16.19 21.47
CA ARG A 96 -3.10 -16.03 21.93
C ARG A 96 -2.88 -14.84 22.86
N HIS A 97 -3.75 -13.82 22.76
CA HIS A 97 -3.62 -12.55 23.48
C HIS A 97 -5.00 -11.99 23.85
N SER A 98 -5.07 -11.27 24.96
CA SER A 98 -6.23 -10.41 25.29
C SER A 98 -6.43 -9.35 24.21
N LYS A 99 -7.58 -8.64 24.23
CA LYS A 99 -7.85 -7.54 23.27
C LYS A 99 -6.78 -6.44 23.37
N LEU A 100 -6.47 -6.02 24.59
CA LEU A 100 -5.44 -5.00 24.88
C LEU A 100 -4.04 -5.49 24.51
N GLY A 101 -3.69 -6.74 24.86
CA GLY A 101 -2.40 -7.32 24.50
C GLY A 101 -2.19 -7.42 22.98
N PHE A 102 -3.26 -7.74 22.22
CA PHE A 102 -3.19 -7.73 20.77
C PHE A 102 -2.90 -6.30 20.23
N MET A 103 -3.65 -5.29 20.70
CA MET A 103 -3.45 -3.91 20.26
C MET A 103 -2.06 -3.39 20.64
N HIS A 104 -1.60 -3.66 21.87
CA HIS A 104 -0.29 -3.25 22.34
C HIS A 104 0.85 -3.81 21.47
N ILE A 105 0.80 -5.11 21.14
CA ILE A 105 1.81 -5.76 20.29
C ILE A 105 1.84 -5.13 18.89
N HIS A 106 0.68 -4.91 18.29
CA HIS A 106 0.59 -4.35 16.95
C HIS A 106 0.99 -2.86 16.91
N TYR A 107 0.58 -2.08 17.91
CA TYR A 107 0.99 -0.69 18.08
C TYR A 107 2.52 -0.57 18.20
N LEU A 108 3.13 -1.33 19.12
CA LEU A 108 4.58 -1.30 19.30
C LEU A 108 5.35 -1.75 18.05
N LYS A 109 4.80 -2.71 17.29
CA LYS A 109 5.40 -3.14 16.03
C LYS A 109 5.42 -2.00 15.00
N LEU A 110 4.33 -1.27 14.86
CA LEU A 110 4.23 -0.13 13.96
C LEU A 110 5.12 1.03 14.44
N LEU A 111 5.10 1.33 15.73
CA LEU A 111 5.91 2.40 16.34
C LEU A 111 7.41 2.16 16.13
N LYS A 112 7.88 0.93 16.37
CA LYS A 112 9.29 0.54 16.14
C LYS A 112 9.72 0.66 14.68
N MET A 113 8.79 0.58 13.74
CA MET A 113 9.05 0.81 12.32
C MET A 113 8.99 2.31 11.99
N MET A 114 7.99 3.02 12.48
CA MET A 114 7.72 4.41 12.16
C MET A 114 8.77 5.37 12.72
N VAL A 115 9.12 5.24 14.00
CA VAL A 115 9.98 6.23 14.70
C VAL A 115 11.36 6.39 14.06
N PRO A 116 12.12 5.32 13.77
CA PRO A 116 13.43 5.50 13.12
C PRO A 116 13.33 6.16 11.74
N GLY A 117 12.31 5.78 10.96
CA GLY A 117 12.07 6.38 9.65
C GLY A 117 11.66 7.85 9.74
N PHE A 118 10.84 8.20 10.74
CA PHE A 118 10.41 9.58 10.98
C PHE A 118 11.58 10.48 11.40
N VAL A 119 12.41 10.01 12.34
CA VAL A 119 13.61 10.73 12.74
C VAL A 119 14.55 10.92 11.54
N PHE A 120 14.78 9.87 10.76
CA PHE A 120 15.59 9.95 9.55
C PHE A 120 15.02 10.97 8.55
N PHE A 121 13.71 10.96 8.35
CA PHE A 121 13.04 11.92 7.48
C PHE A 121 13.21 13.36 7.97
N ILE A 122 13.00 13.64 9.26
CA ILE A 122 13.15 14.99 9.84
C ILE A 122 14.57 15.51 9.62
N ILE A 123 15.60 14.68 9.84
CA ILE A 123 17.00 15.09 9.64
C ILE A 123 17.22 15.52 8.18
N ILE A 124 16.77 14.72 7.22
CA ILE A 124 16.90 15.03 5.80
C ILE A 124 16.06 16.26 5.42
N ASP A 125 14.86 16.38 6.00
CA ASP A 125 13.96 17.51 5.73
C ASP A 125 14.55 18.83 6.15
N ILE A 126 15.19 18.91 7.31
CA ILE A 126 15.87 20.12 7.81
C ILE A 126 17.09 20.46 6.95
N MET A 127 17.81 19.45 6.43
CA MET A 127 18.99 19.64 5.58
C MET A 127 18.66 20.00 4.13
N THR A 128 17.41 19.93 3.73
CA THR A 128 16.96 20.14 2.34
C THR A 128 16.09 21.39 2.22
N PRO A 129 16.05 22.07 1.04
CA PRO A 129 15.17 23.22 0.84
C PRO A 129 13.69 22.89 1.06
N ARG A 130 12.91 23.91 1.48
CA ARG A 130 11.45 23.79 1.75
C ARG A 130 11.14 22.74 2.82
N SER A 131 11.84 22.83 3.97
CA SER A 131 11.54 21.99 5.13
C SER A 131 10.10 22.20 5.62
N PHE A 132 9.47 21.12 6.07
CA PHE A 132 8.14 21.15 6.64
C PHE A 132 8.19 21.71 8.07
N HIS A 133 7.22 22.53 8.43
CA HIS A 133 7.10 23.00 9.81
C HIS A 133 6.32 21.98 10.65
N PHE A 134 7.04 21.30 11.55
CA PHE A 134 6.44 20.31 12.46
C PHE A 134 5.92 20.99 13.72
N TYR A 135 4.65 20.78 14.01
CA TYR A 135 4.01 21.18 15.27
C TYR A 135 4.07 20.05 16.29
N CYS A 136 4.34 20.36 17.55
CA CYS A 136 4.50 19.33 18.60
C CYS A 136 3.25 18.47 18.79
N ASP A 137 2.06 19.06 18.74
CA ASP A 137 0.79 18.33 18.80
C ASP A 137 0.63 17.33 17.64
N LYS A 138 1.02 17.72 16.42
CA LYS A 138 0.97 16.85 15.23
C LYS A 138 1.99 15.72 15.29
N ILE A 139 3.15 15.96 15.87
CA ILE A 139 4.14 14.88 16.12
C ILE A 139 3.58 13.87 17.13
N ILE A 140 2.92 14.35 18.19
CA ILE A 140 2.28 13.47 19.19
C ILE A 140 1.12 12.68 18.56
N GLU A 141 0.23 13.34 17.81
CA GLU A 141 -0.87 12.69 17.09
C GLU A 141 -0.36 11.62 16.10
N GLN A 142 0.73 11.92 15.37
CA GLN A 142 1.39 10.96 14.50
C GLN A 142 2.00 9.79 15.28
N GLY A 143 2.65 10.07 16.41
CA GLY A 143 3.22 9.04 17.30
C GLY A 143 2.16 8.13 17.90
N LEU A 144 1.00 8.67 18.25
CA LEU A 144 -0.18 7.92 18.70
C LEU A 144 -0.91 7.21 17.56
N MET A 145 -0.57 7.51 16.30
CA MET A 145 -1.22 6.96 15.09
C MET A 145 -2.70 7.31 14.99
N ILE A 146 -3.09 8.51 15.44
CA ILE A 146 -4.47 9.02 15.43
C ILE A 146 -4.64 10.25 14.55
N ILE A 147 -3.59 10.74 13.93
CA ILE A 147 -3.60 11.95 13.09
C ILE A 147 -4.62 11.87 11.94
N ASN A 148 -4.91 10.66 11.45
CA ASN A 148 -5.92 10.43 10.41
C ASN A 148 -7.34 10.77 10.86
N LEU A 149 -7.62 10.75 12.18
CA LEU A 149 -8.93 11.03 12.75
C LEU A 149 -9.25 12.53 12.83
N PHE A 150 -8.26 13.38 12.60
CA PHE A 150 -8.45 14.83 12.59
C PHE A 150 -8.81 15.36 11.19
N PRO A 151 -9.49 16.50 11.10
CA PRO A 151 -9.80 17.11 9.80
C PRO A 151 -8.56 17.41 8.96
N GLU A 152 -8.72 17.41 7.63
CA GLU A 152 -7.67 17.75 6.66
C GLU A 152 -6.40 16.88 6.80
N PRO A 153 -6.49 15.54 6.80
CA PRO A 153 -5.35 14.66 7.06
C PRO A 153 -4.19 14.91 6.08
N ASN A 154 -4.47 15.22 4.84
CA ASN A 154 -3.48 15.54 3.80
C ASN A 154 -2.64 16.80 4.09
N ARG A 155 -3.09 17.69 4.98
CA ARG A 155 -2.37 18.89 5.40
C ARG A 155 -1.37 18.60 6.53
N TRP A 156 -1.72 17.69 7.43
CA TRP A 156 -0.99 17.49 8.68
C TRP A 156 -0.11 16.25 8.69
N ILE A 157 -0.41 15.25 7.87
CA ILE A 157 0.38 14.02 7.81
C ILE A 157 1.65 14.26 6.99
N TRP A 158 2.79 14.24 7.66
CA TRP A 158 4.09 14.40 7.01
C TRP A 158 5.15 13.51 7.66
N PRO A 159 5.91 12.71 6.89
CA PRO A 159 5.81 12.53 5.44
C PRO A 159 4.49 11.87 4.99
N GLY A 160 4.00 12.28 3.81
CA GLY A 160 2.69 11.87 3.30
C GLY A 160 2.34 10.39 3.49
N PRO A 161 3.18 9.42 3.09
CA PRO A 161 2.88 7.98 3.23
C PRO A 161 2.58 7.50 4.66
N TYR A 162 2.88 8.30 5.69
CA TYR A 162 2.71 7.88 7.10
C TYR A 162 1.25 7.84 7.57
N TRP A 163 0.29 8.30 6.77
CA TRP A 163 -1.13 8.06 7.01
C TRP A 163 -1.46 6.56 7.17
N PHE A 164 -0.68 5.70 6.52
CA PHE A 164 -0.84 4.25 6.58
C PHE A 164 -0.73 3.68 8.00
N PHE A 165 0.04 4.30 8.90
CA PHE A 165 0.15 3.85 10.29
C PHE A 165 -1.15 4.02 11.06
N GLY A 166 -1.83 5.18 10.93
CA GLY A 166 -3.14 5.42 11.51
C GLY A 166 -4.18 4.46 10.98
N LEU A 167 -4.28 4.32 9.64
CA LEU A 167 -5.15 3.36 8.98
C LEU A 167 -4.94 1.93 9.51
N MET A 168 -3.70 1.49 9.69
CA MET A 168 -3.43 0.14 10.17
C MET A 168 -3.87 -0.09 11.61
N ILE A 169 -3.75 0.90 12.51
CA ILE A 169 -4.25 0.80 13.89
C ILE A 169 -5.78 0.68 13.90
N GLU A 170 -6.47 1.47 13.09
CA GLU A 170 -7.94 1.39 12.95
C GLU A 170 -8.37 0.00 12.46
N LEU A 171 -7.74 -0.52 11.40
CA LEU A 171 -8.04 -1.84 10.86
C LEU A 171 -7.73 -2.98 11.84
N TYR A 172 -6.66 -2.87 12.63
CA TYR A 172 -6.37 -3.84 13.68
C TYR A 172 -7.42 -3.81 14.79
N LEU A 173 -7.90 -2.61 15.15
CA LEU A 173 -8.97 -2.45 16.14
C LEU A 173 -10.28 -3.07 15.63
N ILE A 174 -10.68 -2.74 14.39
CA ILE A 174 -11.88 -3.30 13.74
C ILE A 174 -11.76 -4.83 13.63
N TYR A 175 -10.61 -5.35 13.17
CA TYR A 175 -10.39 -6.79 13.13
C TYR A 175 -10.61 -7.43 14.49
N ARG A 176 -9.97 -6.91 15.54
CA ARG A 176 -9.98 -7.53 16.87
C ARG A 176 -11.34 -7.43 17.58
N LEU A 177 -12.10 -6.36 17.36
CA LEU A 177 -13.38 -6.14 18.04
C LEU A 177 -14.57 -6.69 17.25
N VAL A 178 -14.54 -6.61 15.90
CA VAL A 178 -15.69 -6.88 15.05
C VAL A 178 -15.55 -8.18 14.26
N MET A 179 -14.35 -8.48 13.70
CA MET A 179 -14.18 -9.54 12.69
C MET A 179 -13.54 -10.82 13.24
N TYR A 180 -12.70 -10.73 14.29
CA TYR A 180 -11.92 -11.84 14.80
C TYR A 180 -12.80 -13.03 15.21
N ARG A 181 -12.61 -14.18 14.54
CA ARG A 181 -13.38 -15.43 14.75
C ARG A 181 -14.91 -15.25 14.63
N ARG A 182 -15.36 -14.20 13.99
CA ARG A 182 -16.78 -14.01 13.66
C ARG A 182 -17.09 -14.60 12.28
N PRO A 183 -18.36 -14.93 12.00
CA PRO A 183 -18.79 -15.42 10.68
C PRO A 183 -18.36 -14.47 9.55
N SER A 184 -18.03 -15.02 8.40
CA SER A 184 -17.50 -14.26 7.26
C SER A 184 -18.46 -13.22 6.71
N TRP A 185 -19.79 -13.41 6.90
CA TRP A 185 -20.79 -12.43 6.50
C TRP A 185 -20.60 -11.07 7.23
N ILE A 186 -20.05 -11.06 8.47
CA ILE A 186 -19.74 -9.80 9.18
C ILE A 186 -18.64 -9.01 8.45
N VAL A 187 -17.63 -9.70 7.92
CA VAL A 187 -16.59 -9.07 7.09
C VAL A 187 -17.19 -8.52 5.80
N ALA A 188 -18.04 -9.31 5.13
CA ALA A 188 -18.74 -8.88 3.92
C ALA A 188 -19.67 -7.68 4.20
N ALA A 189 -20.42 -7.72 5.29
CA ALA A 189 -21.27 -6.59 5.69
C ALA A 189 -20.46 -5.31 5.97
N ALA A 190 -19.31 -5.42 6.65
CA ALA A 190 -18.44 -4.27 6.87
C ALA A 190 -17.91 -3.68 5.56
N ILE A 191 -17.52 -4.54 4.58
CA ILE A 191 -17.13 -4.09 3.24
C ILE A 191 -18.27 -3.33 2.57
N VAL A 192 -19.50 -3.89 2.57
CA VAL A 192 -20.67 -3.26 1.94
C VAL A 192 -21.02 -1.93 2.59
N VAL A 193 -21.05 -1.86 3.92
CA VAL A 193 -21.34 -0.62 4.65
C VAL A 193 -20.32 0.46 4.33
N CYS A 194 -19.03 0.13 4.35
CA CYS A 194 -17.98 1.09 4.03
C CYS A 194 -17.96 1.49 2.55
N PHE A 195 -18.33 0.59 1.64
CA PHE A 195 -18.53 0.91 0.23
C PHE A 195 -19.68 1.91 0.05
N LEU A 196 -20.83 1.62 0.62
CA LEU A 196 -22.00 2.52 0.55
C LEU A 196 -21.68 3.90 1.15
N ALA A 197 -20.98 3.95 2.29
CA ALA A 197 -20.55 5.21 2.90
C ALA A 197 -19.67 6.05 1.95
N GLN A 198 -18.88 5.43 1.07
CA GLN A 198 -18.05 6.14 0.11
C GLN A 198 -18.85 6.57 -1.13
N VAL A 199 -19.69 5.70 -1.67
CA VAL A 199 -20.46 5.98 -2.91
C VAL A 199 -21.48 7.10 -2.74
N PHE A 200 -22.00 7.30 -1.52
CA PHE A 200 -22.93 8.41 -1.23
C PHE A 200 -22.22 9.75 -1.00
N CYS A 201 -20.88 9.81 -1.03
CA CYS A 201 -20.14 11.05 -0.96
C CYS A 201 -19.94 11.65 -2.37
N ASP A 202 -19.73 12.98 -2.43
CA ASP A 202 -19.19 13.61 -3.63
C ASP A 202 -17.80 13.00 -3.94
N PRO A 203 -17.61 12.43 -5.16
CA PRO A 203 -16.36 11.78 -5.54
C PRO A 203 -15.14 12.71 -5.52
N THR A 204 -15.35 14.02 -5.65
CA THR A 204 -14.31 15.07 -5.56
C THR A 204 -14.25 15.73 -4.19
N GLY A 205 -15.15 15.37 -3.27
CA GLY A 205 -15.38 16.04 -2.00
C GLY A 205 -14.37 15.70 -0.90
N ASP A 206 -14.27 16.57 0.10
CA ASP A 206 -13.37 16.37 1.23
C ASP A 206 -13.85 15.27 2.18
N THR A 207 -15.15 14.98 2.22
CA THR A 207 -15.70 13.87 3.01
C THR A 207 -15.18 12.53 2.47
N LEU A 208 -15.20 12.30 1.15
CA LEU A 208 -14.64 11.09 0.56
C LEU A 208 -13.14 10.99 0.83
N ASN A 209 -12.40 12.09 0.65
CA ASN A 209 -10.98 12.17 0.96
C ASN A 209 -10.70 11.72 2.41
N TYR A 210 -11.43 12.26 3.36
CA TYR A 210 -11.29 11.90 4.78
C TYR A 210 -11.59 10.41 5.04
N LEU A 211 -12.68 9.88 4.50
CA LEU A 211 -13.03 8.46 4.64
C LEU A 211 -11.96 7.52 4.07
N ARG A 212 -11.32 7.92 2.98
CA ARG A 212 -10.29 7.10 2.31
C ARG A 212 -8.93 7.14 2.99
N TYR A 213 -8.64 8.16 3.80
CA TYR A 213 -7.47 8.17 4.69
C TYR A 213 -7.64 7.23 5.89
N ASN A 214 -8.87 6.79 6.19
CA ASN A 214 -9.23 6.00 7.36
C ASN A 214 -9.71 4.59 6.97
N ALA A 215 -10.09 3.80 7.97
CA ALA A 215 -10.48 2.40 7.79
C ALA A 215 -11.59 2.17 6.75
N VAL A 216 -12.48 3.15 6.54
CA VAL A 216 -13.55 3.06 5.54
C VAL A 216 -12.98 2.84 4.13
N GLY A 217 -11.89 3.53 3.76
CA GLY A 217 -11.20 3.33 2.48
C GLY A 217 -10.39 2.03 2.43
N GLY A 218 -9.86 1.58 3.58
CA GLY A 218 -8.99 0.40 3.66
C GLY A 218 -9.70 -0.93 3.84
N ILE A 219 -11.00 -0.93 4.19
CA ILE A 219 -11.72 -2.15 4.62
C ILE A 219 -11.90 -3.17 3.50
N LEU A 220 -12.10 -2.73 2.26
CA LEU A 220 -12.29 -3.64 1.12
C LEU A 220 -11.07 -4.54 0.90
N PRO A 221 -9.85 -4.03 0.62
CA PRO A 221 -8.69 -4.88 0.41
C PRO A 221 -8.32 -5.69 1.67
N PHE A 222 -8.45 -5.12 2.86
CA PHE A 222 -8.17 -5.80 4.12
C PHE A 222 -9.16 -6.95 4.38
N GLY A 223 -10.45 -6.72 4.18
CA GLY A 223 -11.50 -7.73 4.31
C GLY A 223 -11.38 -8.84 3.27
N CYS A 224 -11.01 -8.51 2.02
CA CYS A 224 -10.68 -9.51 1.00
C CYS A 224 -9.54 -10.42 1.46
N GLY A 225 -8.53 -9.90 2.14
CA GLY A 225 -7.45 -10.70 2.74
C GLY A 225 -7.97 -11.69 3.79
N ILE A 226 -8.86 -11.23 4.68
CA ILE A 226 -9.50 -12.07 5.69
C ILE A 226 -10.33 -13.19 5.03
N LEU A 227 -11.18 -12.85 4.06
CA LEU A 227 -12.03 -13.81 3.36
C LEU A 227 -11.21 -14.83 2.56
N ALA A 228 -10.17 -14.37 1.87
CA ALA A 228 -9.25 -15.24 1.13
C ALA A 228 -8.59 -16.27 2.05
N ALA A 229 -8.07 -15.84 3.21
CA ALA A 229 -7.43 -16.75 4.16
C ALA A 229 -8.38 -17.76 4.78
N ARG A 230 -9.68 -17.42 4.93
CA ARG A 230 -10.70 -18.31 5.50
C ARG A 230 -11.23 -19.34 4.50
N HIS A 231 -11.38 -18.93 3.23
CA HIS A 231 -12.16 -19.70 2.25
C HIS A 231 -11.34 -20.27 1.10
N LEU A 232 -10.22 -19.63 0.70
CA LEU A 232 -9.45 -20.09 -0.42
C LEU A 232 -8.32 -21.05 0.00
N CYS A 233 -8.19 -22.14 -0.75
CA CYS A 233 -7.10 -23.12 -0.56
C CYS A 233 -6.43 -23.43 -1.91
N SER A 234 -5.17 -23.84 -1.84
CA SER A 234 -4.32 -24.08 -3.04
C SER A 234 -4.80 -25.25 -3.90
N GLY A 235 -5.53 -26.23 -3.33
CA GLY A 235 -5.96 -27.42 -4.04
C GLY A 235 -6.85 -27.15 -5.26
N ALA A 236 -7.70 -26.11 -5.19
CA ALA A 236 -8.57 -25.73 -6.30
C ALA A 236 -7.84 -25.19 -7.55
N LEU A 237 -6.58 -24.79 -7.40
CA LEU A 237 -5.77 -24.14 -8.45
C LEU A 237 -4.53 -24.95 -8.82
N SER A 238 -4.45 -26.20 -8.39
CA SER A 238 -3.29 -27.08 -8.62
C SER A 238 -3.06 -27.41 -10.10
N ALA A 239 -4.10 -27.34 -10.94
CA ALA A 239 -4.01 -27.56 -12.38
C ALA A 239 -3.48 -26.36 -13.18
N PHE A 240 -3.29 -25.20 -12.56
CA PHE A 240 -2.88 -24.00 -13.27
C PHE A 240 -1.36 -24.02 -13.55
N THR A 241 -1.03 -23.88 -14.82
CA THR A 241 0.36 -23.71 -15.29
C THR A 241 0.80 -22.25 -15.17
N ARG A 242 2.10 -21.98 -15.33
CA ARG A 242 2.63 -20.61 -15.40
C ARG A 242 1.96 -19.77 -16.50
N GLY A 243 1.63 -20.38 -17.64
CA GLY A 243 0.93 -19.70 -18.74
C GLY A 243 -0.48 -19.24 -18.35
N HIS A 244 -1.24 -20.07 -17.61
CA HIS A 244 -2.55 -19.68 -17.09
C HIS A 244 -2.42 -18.49 -16.13
N TRP A 245 -1.43 -18.49 -15.23
CA TRP A 245 -1.19 -17.39 -14.30
C TRP A 245 -0.76 -16.11 -15.03
N ALA A 246 0.07 -16.21 -16.07
CA ALA A 246 0.45 -15.07 -16.89
C ALA A 246 -0.74 -14.45 -17.62
N LEU A 247 -1.60 -15.29 -18.22
CA LEU A 247 -2.83 -14.82 -18.86
C LEU A 247 -3.76 -14.12 -17.85
N LEU A 248 -3.97 -14.71 -16.67
CA LEU A 248 -4.77 -14.08 -15.61
C LEU A 248 -4.15 -12.77 -15.13
N THR A 249 -2.83 -12.66 -15.08
CA THR A 249 -2.14 -11.39 -14.78
C THR A 249 -2.48 -10.32 -15.81
N LEU A 250 -2.40 -10.65 -17.10
CA LEU A 250 -2.75 -9.70 -18.17
C LEU A 250 -4.22 -9.25 -18.09
N VAL A 251 -5.14 -10.20 -17.92
CA VAL A 251 -6.57 -9.91 -17.77
C VAL A 251 -6.83 -9.03 -16.55
N ALA A 252 -6.27 -9.38 -15.39
CA ALA A 252 -6.44 -8.60 -14.17
C ALA A 252 -5.80 -7.20 -14.28
N SER A 253 -4.66 -7.07 -14.96
CA SER A 253 -4.03 -5.77 -15.21
C SER A 253 -4.88 -4.90 -16.15
N ALA A 254 -5.47 -5.48 -17.19
CA ALA A 254 -6.42 -4.78 -18.05
C ALA A 254 -7.66 -4.33 -17.26
N LEU A 255 -8.16 -5.16 -16.34
CA LEU A 255 -9.27 -4.77 -15.44
C LEU A 255 -8.87 -3.61 -14.51
N VAL A 256 -7.62 -3.57 -13.99
CA VAL A 256 -7.14 -2.42 -13.21
C VAL A 256 -7.25 -1.14 -14.03
N VAL A 257 -6.78 -1.16 -15.29
CA VAL A 257 -6.86 0.01 -16.18
C VAL A 257 -8.32 0.42 -16.36
N VAL A 258 -9.19 -0.48 -16.83
CA VAL A 258 -10.60 -0.18 -17.10
C VAL A 258 -11.32 0.31 -15.84
N MET A 259 -11.14 -0.35 -14.71
CA MET A 259 -11.78 0.05 -13.46
C MET A 259 -11.33 1.42 -12.96
N SER A 260 -10.09 1.81 -13.24
CA SER A 260 -9.55 3.11 -12.82
C SER A 260 -10.07 4.30 -13.65
N LEU A 261 -10.71 4.04 -14.80
CA LEU A 261 -11.24 5.09 -15.66
C LEU A 261 -12.67 5.53 -15.31
N TYR A 262 -13.41 4.72 -14.56
CA TYR A 262 -14.81 5.00 -14.25
C TYR A 262 -15.04 5.02 -12.74
N GLU A 263 -15.75 6.02 -12.23
CA GLU A 263 -15.95 6.29 -10.80
C GLU A 263 -16.41 5.06 -10.00
N ILE A 264 -17.52 4.43 -10.41
CA ILE A 264 -18.08 3.29 -9.65
C ILE A 264 -17.16 2.08 -9.66
N SER A 265 -16.51 1.77 -10.77
CA SER A 265 -15.58 0.63 -10.85
C SER A 265 -14.26 0.91 -10.13
N TRP A 266 -13.85 2.18 -10.02
CA TRP A 266 -12.64 2.58 -9.30
C TRP A 266 -12.62 2.12 -7.84
N TYR A 267 -13.76 2.11 -7.16
CA TYR A 267 -13.83 1.58 -5.79
C TYR A 267 -13.40 0.10 -5.70
N PHE A 268 -13.56 -0.66 -6.77
CA PHE A 268 -13.21 -2.09 -6.83
C PHE A 268 -11.84 -2.35 -7.50
N ALA A 269 -11.18 -1.36 -8.09
CA ALA A 269 -9.84 -1.50 -8.65
C ALA A 269 -8.83 -2.18 -7.69
N PRO A 270 -8.88 -1.94 -6.36
CA PRO A 270 -8.07 -2.67 -5.38
C PRO A 270 -8.17 -4.19 -5.48
N VAL A 271 -9.34 -4.74 -5.79
CA VAL A 271 -9.54 -6.20 -5.93
C VAL A 271 -8.82 -6.71 -7.17
N ALA A 272 -8.95 -6.02 -8.30
CA ALA A 272 -8.25 -6.36 -9.54
C ALA A 272 -6.72 -6.31 -9.36
N VAL A 273 -6.22 -5.31 -8.63
CA VAL A 273 -4.78 -5.18 -8.31
C VAL A 273 -4.28 -6.34 -7.45
N ILE A 274 -5.03 -6.74 -6.43
CA ILE A 274 -4.68 -7.91 -5.59
C ILE A 274 -4.61 -9.17 -6.45
N LEU A 275 -5.60 -9.38 -7.32
CA LEU A 275 -5.61 -10.51 -8.25
C LEU A 275 -4.43 -10.46 -9.22
N ALA A 276 -4.19 -9.31 -9.86
CA ALA A 276 -3.08 -9.11 -10.78
C ALA A 276 -1.74 -9.43 -10.10
N THR A 277 -1.51 -8.90 -8.89
CA THR A 277 -0.25 -9.11 -8.16
C THR A 277 -0.10 -10.57 -7.70
N ALA A 278 -1.17 -11.21 -7.23
CA ALA A 278 -1.15 -12.62 -6.82
C ALA A 278 -0.88 -13.55 -8.02
N CYS A 279 -1.51 -13.30 -9.17
CA CYS A 279 -1.28 -14.05 -10.39
C CYS A 279 0.13 -13.80 -10.96
N LEU A 280 0.59 -12.55 -10.93
CA LEU A 280 1.94 -12.17 -11.36
C LEU A 280 3.00 -12.96 -10.60
N VAL A 281 2.94 -12.99 -9.27
CA VAL A 281 3.93 -13.72 -8.44
C VAL A 281 3.97 -15.20 -8.79
N LYS A 282 2.83 -15.82 -9.11
CA LYS A 282 2.75 -17.24 -9.53
C LYS A 282 3.26 -17.49 -10.95
N SER A 283 3.32 -16.48 -11.80
CA SER A 283 3.83 -16.56 -13.18
C SER A 283 5.30 -16.20 -13.31
N LEU A 284 5.89 -15.51 -12.32
CA LEU A 284 7.28 -15.03 -12.40
C LEU A 284 8.28 -16.17 -12.60
N PRO A 285 9.32 -15.96 -13.43
CA PRO A 285 10.48 -16.84 -13.45
C PRO A 285 11.22 -16.77 -12.12
N HIS A 286 11.95 -17.85 -11.78
CA HIS A 286 12.54 -18.05 -10.45
C HIS A 286 13.44 -16.90 -9.98
N TRP A 287 14.24 -16.32 -10.89
CA TRP A 287 15.13 -15.21 -10.55
C TRP A 287 14.38 -13.93 -10.19
N LEU A 288 13.31 -13.56 -10.93
CA LEU A 288 12.47 -12.40 -10.61
C LEU A 288 11.68 -12.62 -9.31
N LEU A 289 11.21 -13.84 -9.09
CA LEU A 289 10.54 -14.20 -7.82
C LEU A 289 11.50 -14.00 -6.64
N HIS A 290 12.76 -14.45 -6.74
CA HIS A 290 13.77 -14.26 -5.69
C HIS A 290 14.04 -12.78 -5.39
N TRP A 291 14.21 -11.97 -6.43
CA TRP A 291 14.37 -10.52 -6.27
C TRP A 291 13.15 -9.89 -5.58
N SER A 292 11.96 -10.29 -5.99
CA SER A 292 10.71 -9.79 -5.37
C SER A 292 10.60 -10.21 -3.90
N ILE A 293 11.00 -11.44 -3.55
CA ILE A 293 11.03 -11.93 -2.15
C ILE A 293 12.03 -11.10 -1.33
N TRP A 294 13.23 -10.86 -1.87
CA TRP A 294 14.24 -10.05 -1.21
C TRP A 294 13.77 -8.63 -0.96
N LEU A 295 13.18 -7.96 -1.96
CA LEU A 295 12.56 -6.64 -1.79
C LEU A 295 11.45 -6.66 -0.73
N GLY A 296 10.64 -7.72 -0.69
CA GLY A 296 9.62 -7.93 0.34
C GLY A 296 10.21 -8.00 1.75
N GLY A 297 11.42 -8.56 1.88
CA GLY A 297 12.15 -8.63 3.15
C GLY A 297 12.57 -7.27 3.70
N ILE A 298 12.87 -6.29 2.84
CA ILE A 298 13.25 -4.92 3.21
C ILE A 298 12.09 -3.91 3.04
N SER A 299 10.89 -4.36 2.67
CA SER A 299 9.76 -3.49 2.30
C SER A 299 9.36 -2.51 3.41
N ALA A 300 9.44 -2.93 4.67
CA ALA A 300 9.13 -2.06 5.81
C ALA A 300 10.13 -0.90 5.96
N ALA A 301 11.41 -1.17 5.77
CA ALA A 301 12.45 -0.15 5.77
C ALA A 301 12.29 0.79 4.57
N MET A 302 12.05 0.24 3.36
CA MET A 302 11.76 1.04 2.17
C MET A 302 10.58 1.98 2.40
N PHE A 303 9.49 1.49 3.00
CA PHE A 303 8.30 2.28 3.25
C PHE A 303 8.58 3.52 4.11
N VAL A 304 9.42 3.41 5.12
CA VAL A 304 9.71 4.52 6.03
C VAL A 304 10.85 5.44 5.58
N THR A 305 11.73 4.98 4.68
CA THR A 305 12.91 5.74 4.26
C THR A 305 12.76 6.42 2.90
N HIS A 306 11.93 5.86 2.00
CA HIS A 306 11.78 6.40 0.63
C HIS A 306 11.32 7.87 0.58
N PRO A 307 10.48 8.41 1.51
CA PRO A 307 10.11 9.82 1.44
C PRO A 307 11.30 10.77 1.61
N ALA A 308 12.29 10.39 2.45
CA ALA A 308 13.51 11.15 2.61
C ALA A 308 14.35 11.13 1.31
N MET A 309 14.50 9.95 0.72
CA MET A 309 15.22 9.82 -0.56
C MET A 309 14.53 10.60 -1.69
N ARG A 310 13.19 10.56 -1.77
CA ARG A 310 12.45 11.39 -2.71
C ARG A 310 12.82 12.86 -2.58
N LYS A 311 12.89 13.38 -1.36
CA LYS A 311 13.18 14.79 -1.12
C LYS A 311 14.58 15.19 -1.60
N ILE A 312 15.55 14.28 -1.56
CA ILE A 312 16.91 14.51 -2.06
C ILE A 312 16.93 14.51 -3.59
N PHE A 313 16.26 13.56 -4.23
CA PHE A 313 16.45 13.31 -5.66
C PHE A 313 15.40 13.97 -6.57
N ILE A 314 14.24 14.39 -6.07
CA ILE A 314 13.24 15.07 -6.89
C ILE A 314 13.79 16.36 -7.58
N PRO A 315 14.67 17.18 -6.93
CA PRO A 315 15.27 18.32 -7.58
C PRO A 315 16.19 17.97 -8.77
N VAL A 316 16.73 16.75 -8.81
CA VAL A 316 17.54 16.28 -9.96
C VAL A 316 16.65 16.15 -11.18
N SER A 317 15.51 15.46 -11.06
CA SER A 317 14.54 15.32 -12.14
C SER A 317 13.93 16.64 -12.59
N HIS A 318 13.84 17.65 -11.71
CA HIS A 318 13.29 18.96 -12.08
C HIS A 318 14.31 19.84 -12.82
N ARG A 319 15.62 19.55 -12.76
CA ARG A 319 16.67 20.32 -13.39
C ARG A 319 17.27 19.66 -14.63
N GLY A 320 17.11 18.34 -14.76
CA GLY A 320 17.69 17.52 -15.81
C GLY A 320 16.70 16.51 -16.37
N ASP A 321 17.20 15.36 -16.77
CA ASP A 321 16.37 14.26 -17.21
C ASP A 321 15.57 13.67 -16.04
N ILE A 322 14.29 13.45 -16.29
CA ILE A 322 13.36 12.90 -15.27
C ILE A 322 13.82 11.53 -14.80
N TYR A 323 14.29 10.68 -15.71
CA TYR A 323 14.65 9.30 -15.42
C TYR A 323 16.00 9.17 -14.71
N ASP A 324 16.91 10.12 -14.87
CA ASP A 324 18.16 10.18 -14.10
C ASP A 324 17.89 10.32 -12.61
N GLY A 325 17.04 11.27 -12.24
CA GLY A 325 16.64 11.47 -10.85
C GLY A 325 15.86 10.29 -10.29
N LEU A 326 14.96 9.69 -11.10
CA LEU A 326 14.19 8.50 -10.73
C LEU A 326 15.12 7.29 -10.48
N MET A 327 16.10 7.05 -11.36
CA MET A 327 17.06 5.95 -11.21
C MET A 327 17.91 6.11 -9.94
N LEU A 328 18.47 7.30 -9.72
CA LEU A 328 19.23 7.60 -8.51
C LEU A 328 18.39 7.42 -7.24
N TYR A 329 17.14 7.88 -7.27
CA TYR A 329 16.21 7.69 -6.16
C TYR A 329 15.96 6.19 -5.87
N VAL A 330 15.74 5.37 -6.89
CA VAL A 330 15.50 3.92 -6.71
C VAL A 330 16.71 3.24 -6.08
N ILE A 331 17.91 3.51 -6.62
CA ILE A 331 19.15 2.93 -6.10
C ILE A 331 19.39 3.35 -4.64
N ALA A 332 19.25 4.63 -4.35
CA ALA A 332 19.46 5.17 -3.00
C ALA A 332 18.41 4.66 -2.00
N ALA A 333 17.12 4.61 -2.39
CA ALA A 333 16.06 4.14 -1.52
C ALA A 333 16.22 2.66 -1.16
N ILE A 334 16.60 1.81 -2.13
CA ILE A 334 16.90 0.39 -1.89
C ILE A 334 18.15 0.25 -1.01
N GLY A 335 19.22 0.97 -1.31
CA GLY A 335 20.47 0.92 -0.55
C GLY A 335 20.30 1.35 0.91
N VAL A 336 19.59 2.46 1.16
CA VAL A 336 19.28 2.95 2.50
C VAL A 336 18.39 1.95 3.25
N ALA A 337 17.35 1.44 2.62
CA ALA A 337 16.46 0.46 3.25
C ALA A 337 17.18 -0.84 3.62
N TRP A 338 18.06 -1.31 2.75
CA TRP A 338 18.90 -2.48 3.02
C TRP A 338 19.83 -2.23 4.21
N GLY A 339 20.49 -1.05 4.27
CA GLY A 339 21.32 -0.65 5.40
C GLY A 339 20.55 -0.58 6.72
N PHE A 340 19.34 0.00 6.73
CA PHE A 340 18.46 0.04 7.89
C PHE A 340 18.12 -1.36 8.42
N GLU A 341 17.83 -2.30 7.53
CA GLU A 341 17.48 -3.66 7.94
C GLU A 341 18.70 -4.45 8.44
N HIS A 342 19.89 -4.17 7.91
CA HIS A 342 21.15 -4.74 8.39
C HIS A 342 21.50 -4.28 9.81
N ILE A 343 21.37 -2.99 10.09
CA ILE A 343 21.62 -2.42 11.42
C ILE A 343 20.69 -3.02 12.47
N LYS A 344 19.44 -3.29 12.14
CA LYS A 344 18.51 -3.99 13.04
C LYS A 344 18.98 -5.39 13.39
N LYS A 345 19.51 -6.15 12.42
CA LYS A 345 20.00 -7.52 12.64
C LYS A 345 21.28 -7.61 13.47
N LEU A 346 22.09 -6.55 13.47
CA LEU A 346 23.32 -6.50 14.30
C LEU A 346 23.03 -6.20 15.77
N LYS A 347 21.82 -5.76 16.13
CA LYS A 347 21.42 -5.44 17.52
C LYS A 347 20.71 -6.60 18.24
N TYR A 348 20.53 -7.72 17.57
CA TYR A 348 19.91 -8.95 18.09
C TYR A 348 20.77 -10.17 17.71
#